data_36b79f98b50cde5f54b9e930dec8a0ff
#
_entry.id   36b79f98b50cde5f54b9e930dec8a0ff
#
_cell.length_a   1.000
_cell.length_b   1.000
_cell.length_c   1.000
_cell.angle_alpha   90.00
_cell.angle_beta   90.00
_cell.angle_gamma   90.00
#
_symmetry.space_group_name_H-M   'P 1'
#
loop_
_entity.id
_entity.type
_entity.pdbx_description
1 polymer ?
#
loop_
_entity_poly.entity_id
_entity_poly.type
_entity_poly.pdbx_seq_one_letter_code
_entity_poly.pdbx_strand_id
1 'polypeptide(L)'
;MIDSRLLPPGCIDFNLLNPVVIIMIMPFDLFGYELYRYTFKMQCEEVPELELGDDATRIFLNSHGKHPELVSQELIELLEYMEKSTDVVVEECESKRIHQMHERINRLKSSKEMEIKFMQKWEEKEMERQEAYAEGERAGEARINKLIMYLIEQGRNEDLAKAAANSEYQAKLLKELGL
;
A
#
# COMPACT_ATOMS: atom_id res chain seq x y z
N MET A 1 -15.74 12.94 6.95
CA MET A 1 -16.05 14.34 7.37
C MET A 1 -16.99 15.10 6.41
N ILE A 2 -17.25 14.61 5.21
CA ILE A 2 -18.23 15.19 4.27
C ILE A 2 -19.65 14.81 4.69
N ASP A 3 -19.83 13.60 5.19
CA ASP A 3 -21.12 13.01 5.56
C ASP A 3 -21.80 13.70 6.76
N SER A 4 -21.02 14.25 7.69
CA SER A 4 -21.56 14.98 8.85
C SER A 4 -22.31 16.28 8.48
N ARG A 5 -22.16 16.76 7.24
CA ARG A 5 -22.91 17.92 6.72
C ARG A 5 -24.20 17.51 5.99
N LEU A 6 -24.27 16.26 5.55
CA LEU A 6 -25.41 15.70 4.82
C LEU A 6 -26.46 15.13 5.78
N LEU A 7 -26.00 14.59 6.92
CA LEU A 7 -26.87 14.04 7.97
C LEU A 7 -26.91 15.01 9.16
N PRO A 8 -27.88 15.93 9.24
CA PRO A 8 -28.05 16.76 10.42
C PRO A 8 -28.43 15.89 11.66
N PRO A 9 -28.17 16.38 12.89
CA PRO A 9 -28.52 15.66 14.10
C PRO A 9 -29.99 15.21 14.11
N GLY A 10 -30.22 13.91 14.34
CA GLY A 10 -31.57 13.30 14.33
C GLY A 10 -32.04 12.82 12.95
N CYS A 11 -31.29 13.00 11.88
CA CYS A 11 -31.58 12.38 10.59
C CYS A 11 -31.17 10.89 10.64
N ILE A 12 -32.11 10.02 10.22
CA ILE A 12 -31.93 8.55 10.18
C ILE A 12 -31.96 8.01 8.75
N ASP A 13 -32.05 8.90 7.74
CA ASP A 13 -32.10 8.51 6.33
C ASP A 13 -30.71 8.49 5.70
N PHE A 14 -30.13 7.28 5.61
CA PHE A 14 -28.82 7.06 5.01
C PHE A 14 -28.82 7.24 3.48
N ASN A 15 -29.97 7.26 2.81
CA ASN A 15 -30.05 7.51 1.36
C ASN A 15 -29.68 8.96 1.00
N LEU A 16 -29.52 9.84 1.98
CA LEU A 16 -29.00 11.20 1.77
C LEU A 16 -27.48 11.26 1.66
N LEU A 17 -26.77 10.17 2.00
CA LEU A 17 -25.33 10.08 1.83
C LEU A 17 -24.95 9.95 0.35
N ASN A 18 -23.82 10.54 -0.02
CA ASN A 18 -23.28 10.32 -1.35
C ASN A 18 -22.73 8.90 -1.48
N PRO A 19 -22.93 8.23 -2.63
CA PRO A 19 -22.29 6.94 -2.90
C PRO A 19 -20.78 7.01 -2.74
N VAL A 20 -20.21 6.06 -2.01
CA VAL A 20 -18.76 5.97 -1.81
C VAL A 20 -18.22 4.74 -2.50
N VAL A 21 -17.39 4.93 -3.52
CA VAL A 21 -16.72 3.84 -4.22
C VAL A 21 -15.23 3.91 -3.93
N ILE A 22 -14.70 2.85 -3.30
CA ILE A 22 -13.28 2.68 -3.05
C ILE A 22 -12.75 1.64 -4.04
N ILE A 23 -11.81 2.04 -4.89
CA ILE A 23 -11.16 1.16 -5.86
C ILE A 23 -9.72 0.93 -5.43
N MET A 24 -9.34 -0.32 -5.22
CA MET A 24 -7.97 -0.76 -4.92
C MET A 24 -7.46 -1.58 -6.10
N ILE A 25 -6.32 -1.18 -6.65
CA ILE A 25 -5.68 -1.86 -7.79
C ILE A 25 -4.40 -2.51 -7.27
N MET A 26 -4.23 -3.80 -7.54
CA MET A 26 -3.14 -4.61 -7.02
C MET A 26 -2.53 -5.49 -8.12
N PRO A 27 -1.19 -5.65 -8.14
CA PRO A 27 -0.51 -6.57 -9.06
C PRO A 27 -0.46 -8.01 -8.50
N PHE A 28 -1.44 -8.41 -7.70
CA PHE A 28 -1.56 -9.75 -7.12
C PHE A 28 -3.01 -10.03 -6.73
N ASP A 29 -3.35 -11.31 -6.65
CA ASP A 29 -4.67 -11.76 -6.18
C ASP A 29 -4.71 -11.88 -4.64
N LEU A 30 -5.42 -10.95 -4.00
CA LEU A 30 -5.57 -10.93 -2.54
C LEU A 30 -6.47 -12.07 -2.01
N PHE A 31 -7.42 -12.56 -2.82
CA PHE A 31 -8.47 -13.48 -2.39
C PHE A 31 -8.29 -14.92 -2.89
N GLY A 32 -7.40 -15.15 -3.87
CA GLY A 32 -7.04 -16.48 -4.36
C GLY A 32 -8.04 -17.13 -5.32
N TYR A 33 -8.99 -16.37 -5.89
CA TYR A 33 -9.97 -16.87 -6.88
C TYR A 33 -9.59 -16.50 -8.31
N GLU A 34 -8.44 -15.91 -8.54
CA GLU A 34 -7.89 -15.57 -9.86
C GLU A 34 -8.77 -14.64 -10.71
N LEU A 35 -9.67 -13.86 -10.06
CA LEU A 35 -10.54 -12.92 -10.75
C LEU A 35 -9.83 -11.58 -10.96
N TYR A 36 -10.18 -10.88 -12.05
CA TYR A 36 -9.75 -9.49 -12.30
C TYR A 36 -10.43 -8.47 -11.40
N ARG A 37 -11.67 -8.78 -10.92
CA ARG A 37 -12.47 -7.86 -10.12
C ARG A 37 -13.22 -8.59 -9.01
N TYR A 38 -13.11 -8.05 -7.80
CA TYR A 38 -13.92 -8.42 -6.65
C TYR A 38 -14.68 -7.20 -6.18
N THR A 39 -15.98 -7.33 -6.02
CA THR A 39 -16.85 -6.24 -5.58
C THR A 39 -17.51 -6.62 -4.26
N PHE A 40 -17.31 -5.78 -3.24
CA PHE A 40 -17.87 -5.98 -1.92
C PHE A 40 -18.84 -4.84 -1.61
N LYS A 41 -19.99 -5.21 -1.06
CA LYS A 41 -20.98 -4.32 -0.48
C LYS A 41 -21.19 -4.68 0.98
N MET A 42 -21.69 -3.74 1.77
CA MET A 42 -22.03 -3.99 3.16
C MET A 42 -23.32 -4.79 3.23
N GLN A 43 -23.33 -5.84 4.06
CA GLN A 43 -24.45 -6.74 4.27
C GLN A 43 -24.73 -6.83 5.77
N CYS A 44 -25.98 -6.94 6.16
CA CYS A 44 -26.36 -7.19 7.54
C CYS A 44 -26.07 -8.65 7.90
N GLU A 45 -25.36 -8.89 8.99
CA GLU A 45 -25.02 -10.26 9.43
C GLU A 45 -26.24 -11.02 9.94
N GLU A 46 -27.14 -10.32 10.65
CA GLU A 46 -28.34 -10.90 11.23
C GLU A 46 -29.47 -11.11 10.20
N VAL A 47 -29.53 -10.27 9.17
CA VAL A 47 -30.53 -10.33 8.10
C VAL A 47 -29.83 -10.13 6.75
N PRO A 48 -29.35 -11.20 6.10
CA PRO A 48 -28.54 -11.10 4.88
C PRO A 48 -29.21 -10.41 3.68
N GLU A 49 -30.53 -10.36 3.63
CA GLU A 49 -31.30 -9.68 2.58
C GLU A 49 -31.44 -8.16 2.82
N LEU A 50 -31.04 -7.69 4.02
CA LEU A 50 -31.14 -6.28 4.39
C LEU A 50 -29.90 -5.53 3.87
N GLU A 51 -30.12 -4.60 2.97
CA GLU A 51 -29.10 -3.66 2.52
C GLU A 51 -29.11 -2.39 3.39
N LEU A 52 -27.94 -1.86 3.73
CA LEU A 52 -27.84 -0.61 4.51
C LEU A 52 -28.34 0.61 3.72
N GLY A 53 -28.28 0.55 2.38
CA GLY A 53 -28.73 1.64 1.50
C GLY A 53 -27.77 2.83 1.44
N ASP A 54 -26.52 2.66 1.87
CA ASP A 54 -25.48 3.70 1.84
C ASP A 54 -24.70 3.76 0.51
N ASP A 55 -24.99 2.85 -0.44
CA ASP A 55 -24.31 2.67 -1.72
C ASP A 55 -22.77 2.58 -1.61
N ALA A 56 -22.26 2.25 -0.42
CA ALA A 56 -20.82 2.07 -0.23
C ALA A 56 -20.34 0.78 -0.90
N THR A 57 -19.42 0.94 -1.84
CA THR A 57 -18.88 -0.18 -2.62
C THR A 57 -17.35 -0.21 -2.54
N ARG A 58 -16.78 -1.39 -2.31
CA ARG A 58 -15.34 -1.62 -2.38
C ARG A 58 -15.04 -2.54 -3.55
N ILE A 59 -14.19 -2.07 -4.46
CA ILE A 59 -13.79 -2.81 -5.66
C ILE A 59 -12.29 -3.09 -5.56
N PHE A 60 -11.93 -4.36 -5.63
CA PHE A 60 -10.55 -4.80 -5.71
C PHE A 60 -10.29 -5.26 -7.14
N LEU A 61 -9.31 -4.67 -7.78
CA LEU A 61 -8.88 -5.00 -9.12
C LEU A 61 -7.51 -5.67 -9.04
N ASN A 62 -7.38 -6.83 -9.69
CA ASN A 62 -6.18 -7.63 -9.78
C ASN A 62 -5.69 -7.61 -11.24
N SER A 63 -4.47 -7.12 -11.50
CA SER A 63 -3.93 -7.08 -12.87
C SER A 63 -3.53 -8.46 -13.41
N HIS A 64 -3.41 -9.46 -12.54
CA HIS A 64 -3.03 -10.84 -12.88
C HIS A 64 -4.21 -11.83 -12.80
N GLY A 65 -5.41 -11.39 -13.11
CA GLY A 65 -6.58 -12.28 -13.20
C GLY A 65 -6.43 -13.32 -14.31
N LYS A 66 -7.17 -14.43 -14.21
CA LYS A 66 -7.16 -15.50 -15.22
C LYS A 66 -8.51 -15.75 -15.87
N HIS A 67 -9.51 -14.94 -15.54
CA HIS A 67 -10.89 -15.05 -16.03
C HIS A 67 -11.30 -13.82 -16.86
N PRO A 68 -10.72 -13.65 -18.09
CA PRO A 68 -10.99 -12.50 -18.94
C PRO A 68 -12.46 -12.43 -19.39
N GLU A 69 -13.14 -13.56 -19.46
CA GLU A 69 -14.57 -13.67 -19.85
C GLU A 69 -15.52 -12.99 -18.87
N LEU A 70 -15.08 -12.71 -17.64
CA LEU A 70 -15.91 -12.09 -16.59
C LEU A 70 -15.81 -10.57 -16.52
N VAL A 71 -14.94 -9.97 -17.34
CA VAL A 71 -14.71 -8.53 -17.38
C VAL A 71 -14.60 -8.03 -18.82
N SER A 72 -14.65 -6.70 -19.01
CA SER A 72 -14.42 -6.13 -20.33
C SER A 72 -12.93 -6.17 -20.70
N GLN A 73 -12.65 -6.33 -21.98
CA GLN A 73 -11.29 -6.26 -22.52
C GLN A 73 -10.62 -4.91 -22.17
N GLU A 74 -11.38 -3.81 -22.23
CA GLU A 74 -10.88 -2.48 -21.85
C GLU A 74 -10.38 -2.41 -20.39
N LEU A 75 -11.01 -3.17 -19.46
CA LEU A 75 -10.53 -3.23 -18.08
C LEU A 75 -9.20 -3.97 -17.98
N ILE A 76 -9.04 -5.07 -18.71
CA ILE A 76 -7.79 -5.85 -18.74
C ILE A 76 -6.66 -4.99 -19.28
N GLU A 77 -6.86 -4.33 -20.42
CA GLU A 77 -5.90 -3.42 -21.03
C GLU A 77 -5.54 -2.26 -20.10
N LEU A 78 -6.52 -1.70 -19.38
CA LEU A 78 -6.27 -0.64 -18.39
C LEU A 78 -5.37 -1.13 -17.26
N LEU A 79 -5.63 -2.31 -16.71
CA LEU A 79 -4.84 -2.88 -15.63
C LEU A 79 -3.42 -3.18 -16.08
N GLU A 80 -3.24 -3.73 -17.27
CA GLU A 80 -1.94 -3.96 -17.87
C GLU A 80 -1.17 -2.66 -18.13
N TYR A 81 -1.85 -1.66 -18.67
CA TYR A 81 -1.27 -0.32 -18.85
C TYR A 81 -0.88 0.34 -17.53
N MET A 82 -1.65 0.18 -16.47
CA MET A 82 -1.32 0.73 -15.15
C MET A 82 -0.09 0.06 -14.54
N GLU A 83 0.13 -1.21 -14.82
CA GLU A 83 1.32 -1.93 -14.39
C GLU A 83 2.56 -1.56 -15.22
N LYS A 84 2.38 -1.42 -16.53
CA LYS A 84 3.46 -1.12 -17.49
C LYS A 84 3.03 -0.03 -18.47
N SER A 85 3.14 1.23 -18.07
CA SER A 85 2.76 2.38 -18.90
C SER A 85 3.84 2.72 -19.96
N THR A 86 4.06 1.80 -20.90
CA THR A 86 5.00 1.93 -22.02
C THR A 86 4.28 2.09 -23.36
N ASP A 87 4.99 2.65 -24.36
CA ASP A 87 4.46 2.79 -25.71
C ASP A 87 4.06 1.43 -26.31
N VAL A 88 4.86 0.39 -26.06
CA VAL A 88 4.61 -0.99 -26.54
C VAL A 88 3.26 -1.51 -26.07
N VAL A 89 2.95 -1.39 -24.78
CA VAL A 89 1.66 -1.84 -24.22
C VAL A 89 0.50 -1.07 -24.83
N VAL A 90 0.67 0.23 -25.08
CA VAL A 90 -0.38 1.06 -25.68
C VAL A 90 -0.64 0.68 -27.13
N GLU A 91 0.39 0.34 -27.90
CA GLU A 91 0.25 -0.12 -29.30
C GLU A 91 -0.54 -1.43 -29.39
N GLU A 92 -0.50 -2.28 -28.36
CA GLU A 92 -1.27 -3.54 -28.28
C GLU A 92 -2.71 -3.33 -27.79
N CYS A 93 -3.03 -2.17 -27.17
CA CYS A 93 -4.36 -1.86 -26.66
C CYS A 93 -5.33 -1.44 -27.78
N GLU A 94 -6.55 -1.97 -27.77
CA GLU A 94 -7.64 -1.55 -28.67
C GLU A 94 -8.38 -0.32 -28.15
N SER A 95 -8.31 -0.03 -26.84
CA SER A 95 -9.05 1.06 -26.20
C SER A 95 -8.50 2.44 -26.58
N LYS A 96 -9.30 3.22 -27.27
CA LYS A 96 -9.00 4.63 -27.60
C LYS A 96 -8.80 5.49 -26.33
N ARG A 97 -9.45 5.14 -25.23
CA ARG A 97 -9.31 5.88 -23.97
C ARG A 97 -7.91 5.70 -23.37
N ILE A 98 -7.35 4.51 -23.48
CA ILE A 98 -5.99 4.23 -23.01
C ILE A 98 -4.98 5.00 -23.85
N HIS A 99 -5.13 5.04 -25.18
CA HIS A 99 -4.30 5.86 -26.06
C HIS A 99 -4.35 7.34 -25.68
N GLN A 100 -5.55 7.90 -25.48
CA GLN A 100 -5.72 9.31 -25.08
C GLN A 100 -5.11 9.60 -23.70
N MET A 101 -5.23 8.66 -22.76
CA MET A 101 -4.63 8.75 -21.43
C MET A 101 -3.10 8.75 -21.54
N HIS A 102 -2.53 7.87 -22.34
CA HIS A 102 -1.10 7.77 -22.57
C HIS A 102 -0.53 9.06 -23.21
N GLU A 103 -1.16 9.58 -24.26
CA GLU A 103 -0.76 10.85 -24.86
C GLU A 103 -0.80 12.00 -23.84
N ARG A 104 -1.81 12.03 -22.98
CA ARG A 104 -1.90 13.05 -21.93
C ARG A 104 -0.81 12.92 -20.89
N ILE A 105 -0.50 11.69 -20.48
CA ILE A 105 0.61 11.39 -19.55
C ILE A 105 1.94 11.80 -20.17
N ASN A 106 2.19 11.47 -21.44
CA ASN A 106 3.42 11.84 -22.12
C ASN A 106 3.60 13.36 -22.26
N ARG A 107 2.51 14.09 -22.56
CA ARG A 107 2.54 15.56 -22.53
C ARG A 107 2.86 16.13 -21.13
N LEU A 108 2.32 15.52 -20.08
CA LEU A 108 2.63 15.93 -18.71
C LEU A 108 4.09 15.60 -18.33
N LYS A 109 4.58 14.42 -18.70
CA LYS A 109 5.97 14.01 -18.45
C LYS A 109 6.98 14.88 -19.18
N SER A 110 6.66 15.36 -20.38
CA SER A 110 7.53 16.24 -21.18
C SER A 110 7.56 17.70 -20.69
N SER A 111 6.74 18.07 -19.73
CA SER A 111 6.75 19.40 -19.11
C SER A 111 7.96 19.53 -18.18
N LYS A 112 8.87 20.50 -18.45
CA LYS A 112 10.04 20.78 -17.60
C LYS A 112 9.71 21.02 -16.13
N GLU A 113 8.55 21.61 -15.84
CA GLU A 113 8.08 21.84 -14.47
C GLU A 113 7.76 20.54 -13.71
N MET A 114 7.25 19.52 -14.43
CA MET A 114 6.99 18.22 -13.82
C MET A 114 8.29 17.44 -13.57
N GLU A 115 9.25 17.56 -14.49
CA GLU A 115 10.55 16.92 -14.35
C GLU A 115 11.30 17.45 -13.12
N ILE A 116 11.30 18.78 -12.92
CA ILE A 116 11.89 19.44 -11.75
C ILE A 116 11.18 19.01 -10.45
N LYS A 117 9.84 19.02 -10.41
CA LYS A 117 9.07 18.59 -9.24
C LYS A 117 9.28 17.11 -8.91
N PHE A 118 9.41 16.28 -9.94
CA PHE A 118 9.65 14.85 -9.73
C PHE A 118 11.05 14.60 -9.17
N MET A 119 12.08 15.29 -9.68
CA MET A 119 13.43 15.21 -9.15
C MET A 119 13.51 15.68 -7.70
N GLN A 120 12.92 16.84 -7.38
CA GLN A 120 12.89 17.36 -6.01
C GLN A 120 12.24 16.38 -5.03
N LYS A 121 11.09 15.81 -5.42
CA LYS A 121 10.38 14.84 -4.58
C LYS A 121 11.14 13.50 -4.44
N TRP A 122 11.88 13.12 -5.46
CA TRP A 122 12.73 11.92 -5.41
C TRP A 122 13.94 12.14 -4.49
N GLU A 123 14.59 13.31 -4.58
CA GLU A 123 15.71 13.70 -3.71
C GLU A 123 15.27 13.77 -2.25
N GLU A 124 14.13 14.42 -1.97
CA GLU A 124 13.55 14.50 -0.63
C GLU A 124 13.30 13.10 -0.03
N LYS A 125 12.69 12.21 -0.80
CA LYS A 125 12.42 10.83 -0.38
C LYS A 125 13.70 10.01 -0.17
N GLU A 126 14.72 10.24 -0.97
CA GLU A 126 16.01 9.57 -0.80
C GLU A 126 16.74 10.07 0.44
N MET A 127 16.66 11.37 0.75
CA MET A 127 17.18 11.94 2.00
C MET A 127 16.46 11.36 3.22
N GLU A 128 15.13 11.33 3.22
CA GLU A 128 14.34 10.71 4.29
C GLU A 128 14.74 9.24 4.52
N ARG A 129 14.97 8.49 3.44
CA ARG A 129 15.40 7.09 3.52
C ARG A 129 16.79 6.96 4.14
N GLN A 130 17.73 7.83 3.76
CA GLN A 130 19.08 7.84 4.31
C GLN A 130 19.09 8.24 5.79
N GLU A 131 18.29 9.23 6.17
CA GLU A 131 18.14 9.65 7.56
C GLU A 131 17.54 8.51 8.41
N ALA A 132 16.47 7.87 7.95
CA ALA A 132 15.85 6.74 8.65
C ALA A 132 16.82 5.54 8.80
N TYR A 133 17.65 5.28 7.78
CA TYR A 133 18.68 4.24 7.86
C TYR A 133 19.73 4.57 8.90
N ALA A 134 20.27 5.82 8.89
CA ALA A 134 21.27 6.26 9.85
C ALA A 134 20.71 6.31 11.28
N GLU A 135 19.45 6.68 11.47
CA GLU A 135 18.78 6.63 12.77
C GLU A 135 18.62 5.19 13.27
N GLY A 136 18.21 4.27 12.37
CA GLY A 136 18.11 2.83 12.69
C GLY A 136 19.45 2.21 13.10
N GLU A 137 20.53 2.57 12.43
CA GLU A 137 21.89 2.13 12.75
C GLU A 137 22.33 2.62 14.14
N ARG A 138 22.18 3.93 14.41
CA ARG A 138 22.48 4.52 15.73
C ARG A 138 21.66 3.90 16.86
N ALA A 139 20.36 3.68 16.62
CA ALA A 139 19.50 3.01 17.59
C ALA A 139 19.93 1.58 17.85
N GLY A 140 20.34 0.85 16.80
CA GLY A 140 20.89 -0.50 16.90
C GLY A 140 22.17 -0.55 17.74
N GLU A 141 23.12 0.33 17.45
CA GLU A 141 24.37 0.46 18.22
C GLU A 141 24.12 0.82 19.69
N ALA A 142 23.22 1.75 19.94
CA ALA A 142 22.86 2.14 21.31
C ALA A 142 22.26 0.98 22.12
N ARG A 143 21.43 0.13 21.47
CA ARG A 143 20.88 -1.08 22.11
C ARG A 143 21.95 -2.11 22.42
N ILE A 144 22.90 -2.32 21.50
CA ILE A 144 24.02 -3.24 21.70
C ILE A 144 24.92 -2.73 22.86
N ASN A 145 25.22 -1.45 22.88
CA ASN A 145 26.03 -0.85 23.94
C ASN A 145 25.36 -0.97 25.32
N LYS A 146 24.04 -0.78 25.41
CA LYS A 146 23.29 -1.03 26.65
C LYS A 146 23.36 -2.48 27.10
N LEU A 147 23.22 -3.43 26.15
CA LEU A 147 23.36 -4.85 26.45
C LEU A 147 24.77 -5.17 27.01
N ILE A 148 25.82 -4.67 26.38
CA ILE A 148 27.20 -4.88 26.81
C ILE A 148 27.41 -4.34 28.24
N MET A 149 26.97 -3.10 28.50
CA MET A 149 27.08 -2.49 29.82
C MET A 149 26.35 -3.31 30.90
N TYR A 150 25.11 -3.71 30.60
CA TYR A 150 24.32 -4.55 31.50
C TYR A 150 25.02 -5.87 31.82
N LEU A 151 25.56 -6.57 30.81
CA LEU A 151 26.23 -7.86 31.02
C LEU A 151 27.53 -7.70 31.84
N ILE A 152 28.26 -6.61 31.66
CA ILE A 152 29.46 -6.29 32.46
C ILE A 152 29.08 -6.01 33.92
N GLU A 153 28.07 -5.18 34.17
CA GLU A 153 27.61 -4.83 35.51
C GLU A 153 27.10 -6.04 36.29
N GLN A 154 26.48 -7.01 35.59
CA GLN A 154 25.99 -8.27 36.19
C GLN A 154 27.06 -9.36 36.27
N GLY A 155 28.30 -9.11 35.82
CA GLY A 155 29.38 -10.08 35.78
C GLY A 155 29.15 -11.27 34.84
N ARG A 156 28.24 -11.15 33.85
CA ARG A 156 27.86 -12.20 32.92
C ARG A 156 28.81 -12.28 31.71
N ASN A 157 30.11 -12.49 32.00
CA ASN A 157 31.17 -12.47 30.98
C ASN A 157 31.03 -13.58 29.91
N GLU A 158 30.50 -14.77 30.29
CA GLU A 158 30.24 -15.85 29.32
C GLU A 158 29.15 -15.47 28.32
N ASP A 159 28.09 -14.81 28.78
CA ASP A 159 27.01 -14.35 27.92
C ASP A 159 27.47 -13.21 27.00
N LEU A 160 28.34 -12.34 27.49
CA LEU A 160 28.97 -11.31 26.69
C LEU A 160 29.79 -11.90 25.54
N ALA A 161 30.63 -12.93 25.85
CA ALA A 161 31.42 -13.60 24.83
C ALA A 161 30.55 -14.34 23.80
N LYS A 162 29.47 -15.00 24.24
CA LYS A 162 28.51 -15.66 23.33
C LYS A 162 27.75 -14.68 22.47
N ALA A 163 27.29 -13.54 23.03
CA ALA A 163 26.56 -12.52 22.30
C ALA A 163 27.45 -11.83 21.26
N ALA A 164 28.73 -11.62 21.54
CA ALA A 164 29.70 -11.07 20.60
C ALA A 164 29.98 -12.01 19.41
N ALA A 165 29.90 -13.34 19.63
CA ALA A 165 30.17 -14.35 18.60
C ALA A 165 28.92 -14.81 17.82
N ASN A 166 27.70 -14.55 18.33
CA ASN A 166 26.45 -15.07 17.76
C ASN A 166 25.34 -14.03 17.83
N SER A 167 24.93 -13.53 16.65
CA SER A 167 23.89 -12.51 16.51
C SER A 167 22.48 -12.98 16.94
N GLU A 168 22.18 -14.29 16.79
CA GLU A 168 20.90 -14.83 17.24
C GLU A 168 20.80 -14.85 18.76
N TYR A 169 21.91 -15.22 19.41
CA TYR A 169 22.02 -15.21 20.88
C TYR A 169 21.94 -13.75 21.41
N GLN A 170 22.60 -12.82 20.74
CA GLN A 170 22.52 -11.39 21.06
C GLN A 170 21.10 -10.88 20.97
N ALA A 171 20.37 -11.17 19.85
CA ALA A 171 18.99 -10.79 19.66
C ALA A 171 18.05 -11.39 20.73
N LYS A 172 18.31 -12.64 21.14
CA LYS A 172 17.57 -13.30 22.23
C LYS A 172 17.74 -12.56 23.55
N LEU A 173 18.97 -12.18 23.90
CA LEU A 173 19.27 -11.45 25.14
C LEU A 173 18.63 -10.03 25.12
N LEU A 174 18.69 -9.31 24.00
CA LEU A 174 18.04 -8.02 23.86
C LEU A 174 16.54 -8.12 24.13
N LYS A 175 15.90 -9.16 23.58
CA LYS A 175 14.46 -9.41 23.79
C LYS A 175 14.13 -9.81 25.24
N GLU A 176 14.96 -10.63 25.85
CA GLU A 176 14.78 -11.11 27.23
C GLU A 176 14.91 -9.97 28.24
N LEU A 177 15.81 -9.02 27.99
CA LEU A 177 16.10 -7.89 28.87
C LEU A 177 15.26 -6.64 28.55
N GLY A 178 14.44 -6.68 27.49
CA GLY A 178 13.60 -5.54 27.07
C GLY A 178 14.38 -4.34 26.55
N LEU A 179 15.55 -4.56 25.94
CA LEU A 179 16.47 -3.55 25.43
C LEU A 179 16.30 -3.30 23.93
#